data_2229e1351a904d713c19832d7f52b072
#
_entry.id   2229e1351a904d713c19832d7f52b072
#
_cell.length_a   1.000
_cell.length_b   1.000
_cell.length_c   1.000
_cell.angle_alpha   90.00
_cell.angle_beta   90.00
_cell.angle_gamma   90.00
#
_symmetry.space_group_name_H-M   'P 1'
#
loop_
_entity.id
_entity.type
_entity.pdbx_description
1 polymer ?
#
loop_
_entity_poly.entity_id
_entity_poly.type
_entity_poly.pdbx_seq_one_letter_code
_entity_poly.pdbx_strand_id
1 'polypeptide(L)'
;MIFGQGLIRCHKTMLEELRALHDESKDSINKFDKALVNHVGSFINNIARAILFSWTRGRLAKPYGDQTTKAYYRNLSVLSAKFACLTDIASLLLGGSLKRKEMISGRFADSISAMYEISSCIKLYEEKFLDDERAKYILKLSVLRLIEEADTSMLKNIESMPINRVAKWLLRI
;
A
#
# COMPACT_ATOMS: atom_id res chain seq x y z
N MET A 1 -11.42 0.45 -13.61
CA MET A 1 -11.67 1.90 -13.70
C MET A 1 -11.70 2.60 -12.33
N ILE A 2 -12.30 1.99 -11.30
CA ILE A 2 -12.44 2.55 -9.93
C ILE A 2 -11.10 2.73 -9.22
N PHE A 3 -10.19 1.75 -9.29
CA PHE A 3 -8.90 1.80 -8.59
C PHE A 3 -8.03 2.99 -9.03
N GLY A 4 -7.84 3.19 -10.33
CA GLY A 4 -7.00 4.29 -10.83
C GLY A 4 -7.55 5.68 -10.51
N GLN A 5 -8.88 5.83 -10.48
CA GLN A 5 -9.51 7.09 -10.04
C GLN A 5 -9.41 7.28 -8.53
N GLY A 6 -9.58 6.19 -7.76
CA GLY A 6 -9.41 6.19 -6.32
C GLY A 6 -8.00 6.55 -5.92
N LEU A 7 -6.99 5.98 -6.58
CA LEU A 7 -5.58 6.26 -6.33
C LEU A 7 -5.27 7.75 -6.49
N ILE A 8 -5.69 8.34 -7.61
CA ILE A 8 -5.46 9.78 -7.91
C ILE A 8 -6.19 10.67 -6.89
N ARG A 9 -7.43 10.33 -6.52
CA ARG A 9 -8.25 11.16 -5.62
C ARG A 9 -7.84 11.03 -4.15
N CYS A 10 -7.36 9.85 -3.75
CA CYS A 10 -6.98 9.58 -2.35
C CYS A 10 -5.50 9.86 -2.09
N HIS A 11 -4.66 9.97 -3.12
CA HIS A 11 -3.25 10.30 -2.96
C HIS A 11 -3.09 11.81 -2.77
N LYS A 12 -2.77 12.21 -1.55
CA LYS A 12 -2.73 13.63 -1.16
C LYS A 12 -1.83 14.48 -2.06
N THR A 13 -0.60 14.05 -2.30
CA THR A 13 0.38 14.80 -3.07
C THR A 13 0.07 14.81 -4.57
N MET A 14 -0.43 13.71 -5.13
CA MET A 14 -0.83 13.62 -6.53
C MET A 14 -2.05 14.52 -6.83
N LEU A 15 -2.98 14.61 -5.91
CA LEU A 15 -4.12 15.51 -6.05
C LEU A 15 -3.71 16.99 -6.00
N GLU A 16 -2.76 17.34 -5.13
CA GLU A 16 -2.20 18.69 -5.05
C GLU A 16 -1.46 19.08 -6.36
N GLU A 17 -0.69 18.16 -6.91
CA GLU A 17 0.02 18.34 -8.18
C GLU A 17 -0.95 18.55 -9.35
N LEU A 18 -1.99 17.73 -9.46
CA LEU A 18 -3.02 17.90 -10.48
C LEU A 18 -3.80 19.21 -10.35
N ARG A 19 -4.07 19.66 -9.12
CA ARG A 19 -4.72 20.94 -8.88
C ARG A 19 -3.80 22.10 -9.27
N ALA A 20 -2.51 22.02 -8.97
CA ALA A 20 -1.53 23.01 -9.35
C ALA A 20 -1.36 23.12 -10.88
N LEU A 21 -1.46 21.99 -11.61
CA LEU A 21 -1.43 21.97 -13.08
C LEU A 21 -2.66 22.65 -13.72
N HIS A 22 -3.80 22.67 -13.04
CA HIS A 22 -5.02 23.31 -13.54
C HIS A 22 -5.24 24.72 -12.97
N ASP A 23 -4.29 25.23 -12.19
CA ASP A 23 -4.36 26.56 -11.62
C ASP A 23 -3.85 27.60 -12.65
N GLU A 24 -4.73 28.49 -13.11
CA GLU A 24 -4.43 29.57 -14.05
C GLU A 24 -3.86 30.83 -13.39
N SER A 25 -3.54 30.76 -12.07
CA SER A 25 -2.99 31.90 -11.33
C SER A 25 -1.55 32.23 -11.73
N LYS A 26 -1.13 33.48 -11.57
CA LYS A 26 0.27 33.91 -11.82
C LYS A 26 1.31 33.19 -10.96
N ASP A 27 0.88 32.52 -9.89
CA ASP A 27 1.74 31.76 -8.95
C ASP A 27 1.65 30.23 -9.17
N SER A 28 1.06 29.80 -10.28
CA SER A 28 0.85 28.38 -10.61
C SER A 28 2.15 27.59 -10.66
N ILE A 29 3.24 28.18 -11.18
CA ILE A 29 4.55 27.52 -11.30
C ILE A 29 5.11 27.23 -9.90
N ASN A 30 5.11 28.18 -8.98
CA ASN A 30 5.62 28.00 -7.63
C ASN A 30 4.79 26.97 -6.85
N LYS A 31 3.46 26.95 -7.07
CA LYS A 31 2.57 25.95 -6.46
C LYS A 31 2.86 24.55 -7.01
N PHE A 32 3.08 24.44 -8.32
CA PHE A 32 3.44 23.17 -8.96
C PHE A 32 4.79 22.66 -8.47
N ASP A 33 5.83 23.50 -8.44
CA ASP A 33 7.16 23.13 -7.94
C ASP A 33 7.09 22.62 -6.49
N LYS A 34 6.33 23.31 -5.65
CA LYS A 34 6.12 22.89 -4.24
C LYS A 34 5.38 21.55 -4.15
N ALA A 35 4.35 21.37 -4.96
CA ALA A 35 3.60 20.10 -5.01
C ALA A 35 4.48 18.95 -5.51
N LEU A 36 5.31 19.20 -6.53
CA LEU A 36 6.25 18.22 -7.06
C LEU A 36 7.30 17.81 -6.02
N VAL A 37 7.91 18.76 -5.31
CA VAL A 37 8.88 18.48 -4.24
C VAL A 37 8.22 17.66 -3.12
N ASN A 38 7.00 17.98 -2.74
CA ASN A 38 6.23 17.22 -1.74
C ASN A 38 5.94 15.80 -2.23
N HIS A 39 5.62 15.62 -3.51
CA HIS A 39 5.38 14.31 -4.10
C HIS A 39 6.66 13.45 -4.10
N VAL A 40 7.78 14.00 -4.52
CA VAL A 40 9.09 13.32 -4.48
C VAL A 40 9.47 12.95 -3.04
N GLY A 41 9.27 13.85 -2.09
CA GLY A 41 9.50 13.58 -0.67
C GLY A 41 8.63 12.44 -0.14
N SER A 42 7.36 12.41 -0.50
CA SER A 42 6.43 11.32 -0.16
C SER A 42 6.87 9.98 -0.74
N PHE A 43 7.28 9.98 -2.01
CA PHE A 43 7.78 8.80 -2.72
C PHE A 43 9.01 8.20 -2.03
N ILE A 44 10.01 9.05 -1.71
CA ILE A 44 11.23 8.61 -1.01
C ILE A 44 10.87 8.06 0.38
N ASN A 45 9.96 8.71 1.10
CA ASN A 45 9.50 8.25 2.41
C ASN A 45 8.79 6.88 2.33
N ASN A 46 7.96 6.64 1.30
CA ASN A 46 7.29 5.37 1.10
C ASN A 46 8.29 4.24 0.79
N ILE A 47 9.31 4.51 -0.03
CA ILE A 47 10.40 3.56 -0.28
C ILE A 47 11.16 3.24 1.02
N ALA A 48 11.57 4.27 1.76
CA ALA A 48 12.30 4.09 3.01
C ALA A 48 11.48 3.28 4.03
N ARG A 49 10.19 3.59 4.17
CA ARG A 49 9.26 2.84 5.02
C ARG A 49 9.11 1.38 4.60
N ALA A 50 8.95 1.13 3.29
CA ALA A 50 8.82 -0.23 2.77
C ALA A 50 10.07 -1.06 3.10
N ILE A 51 11.26 -0.52 2.87
CA ILE A 51 12.53 -1.18 3.19
C ILE A 51 12.68 -1.42 4.69
N LEU A 52 12.51 -0.38 5.51
CA LEU A 52 12.68 -0.47 6.96
C LEU A 52 11.68 -1.43 7.60
N PHE A 53 10.41 -1.38 7.20
CA PHE A 53 9.40 -2.26 7.78
C PHE A 53 9.56 -3.71 7.29
N SER A 54 9.96 -3.94 6.05
CA SER A 54 10.26 -5.28 5.54
C SER A 54 11.46 -5.87 6.30
N TRP A 55 12.56 -5.13 6.40
CA TRP A 55 13.77 -5.60 7.07
C TRP A 55 13.55 -5.85 8.57
N THR A 56 12.84 -4.97 9.24
CA THR A 56 12.54 -5.10 10.68
C THR A 56 11.32 -5.96 11.00
N ARG A 57 10.68 -6.54 9.98
CA ARG A 57 9.41 -7.29 10.11
C ARG A 57 8.35 -6.48 10.87
N GLY A 58 8.26 -5.19 10.57
CA GLY A 58 7.31 -4.27 11.19
C GLY A 58 7.58 -3.90 12.64
N ARG A 59 8.75 -4.25 13.21
CA ARG A 59 9.08 -3.92 14.62
C ARG A 59 9.18 -2.42 14.87
N LEU A 60 9.52 -1.64 13.84
CA LEU A 60 9.56 -0.18 13.91
C LEU A 60 8.19 0.48 13.68
N ALA A 61 7.18 -0.27 13.28
CA ALA A 61 5.82 0.24 13.19
C ALA A 61 5.27 0.53 14.58
N LYS A 62 4.45 1.58 14.70
CA LYS A 62 3.76 1.90 15.95
C LYS A 62 2.96 0.68 16.43
N PRO A 63 3.16 0.24 17.68
CA PRO A 63 2.46 -0.93 18.17
C PRO A 63 0.97 -0.60 18.39
N TYR A 64 0.11 -1.38 17.75
CA TYR A 64 -1.33 -1.40 17.98
C TYR A 64 -1.74 -2.78 18.47
N GLY A 65 -2.90 -2.87 19.12
CA GLY A 65 -3.49 -4.11 19.58
C GLY A 65 -2.88 -4.62 20.89
N ASP A 66 -3.43 -5.72 21.34
CA ASP A 66 -2.98 -6.46 22.51
C ASP A 66 -1.80 -7.40 22.20
N GLN A 67 -1.41 -8.23 23.18
CA GLN A 67 -0.28 -9.14 23.03
C GLN A 67 -0.52 -10.20 21.92
N THR A 68 -1.77 -10.56 21.65
CA THR A 68 -2.17 -11.54 20.62
C THR A 68 -2.22 -10.92 19.24
N THR A 69 -2.81 -9.72 19.10
CA THR A 69 -3.09 -9.07 17.81
C THR A 69 -1.95 -8.20 17.30
N LYS A 70 -1.05 -7.77 18.19
CA LYS A 70 0.10 -6.91 17.87
C LYS A 70 0.95 -7.38 16.68
N ALA A 71 1.17 -8.69 16.58
CA ALA A 71 1.94 -9.27 15.49
C ALA A 71 1.22 -9.11 14.14
N TYR A 72 -0.10 -9.24 14.13
CA TYR A 72 -0.92 -9.07 12.93
C TYR A 72 -0.96 -7.62 12.46
N TYR A 73 -1.08 -6.67 13.38
CA TYR A 73 -0.98 -5.23 13.05
C TYR A 73 0.39 -4.84 12.48
N ARG A 74 1.47 -5.47 12.97
CA ARG A 74 2.81 -5.28 12.39
C ARG A 74 2.87 -5.78 10.96
N ASN A 75 2.35 -6.98 10.69
CA ASN A 75 2.29 -7.53 9.33
C ASN A 75 1.45 -6.64 8.41
N LEU A 76 0.30 -6.16 8.87
CA LEU A 76 -0.53 -5.23 8.12
C LEU A 76 0.22 -3.91 7.82
N SER A 77 1.03 -3.43 8.76
CA SER A 77 1.86 -2.22 8.55
C SER A 77 2.95 -2.45 7.50
N VAL A 78 3.54 -3.65 7.46
CA VAL A 78 4.51 -4.04 6.41
C VAL A 78 3.83 -4.09 5.05
N LEU A 79 2.69 -4.79 4.95
CA LEU A 79 1.91 -4.87 3.71
C LEU A 79 1.50 -3.49 3.20
N SER A 80 1.01 -2.64 4.09
CA SER A 80 0.62 -1.26 3.75
C SER A 80 1.80 -0.43 3.23
N ALA A 81 2.99 -0.58 3.82
CA ALA A 81 4.19 0.13 3.37
C ALA A 81 4.66 -0.38 1.99
N LYS A 82 4.68 -1.69 1.78
CA LYS A 82 4.99 -2.31 0.48
C LYS A 82 4.00 -1.86 -0.59
N PHE A 83 2.72 -1.88 -0.25
CA PHE A 83 1.63 -1.48 -1.15
C PHE A 83 1.77 -0.01 -1.57
N ALA A 84 2.01 0.91 -0.63
CA ALA A 84 2.21 2.33 -0.93
C ALA A 84 3.40 2.54 -1.87
N CYS A 85 4.55 1.93 -1.57
CA CYS A 85 5.73 2.00 -2.42
C CYS A 85 5.46 1.47 -3.83
N LEU A 86 4.78 0.33 -3.94
CA LEU A 86 4.51 -0.32 -5.22
C LEU A 86 3.49 0.45 -6.07
N THR A 87 2.47 1.06 -5.45
CA THR A 87 1.50 1.91 -6.15
C THR A 87 2.13 3.20 -6.66
N ASP A 88 3.04 3.80 -5.90
CA ASP A 88 3.79 4.98 -6.34
C ASP A 88 4.67 4.66 -7.55
N ILE A 89 5.42 3.54 -7.50
CA ILE A 89 6.24 3.06 -8.62
C ILE A 89 5.36 2.76 -9.84
N ALA A 90 4.23 2.08 -9.66
CA ALA A 90 3.31 1.80 -10.76
C ALA A 90 2.73 3.07 -11.39
N SER A 91 2.39 4.05 -10.56
CA SER A 91 1.90 5.35 -11.01
C SER A 91 2.95 6.12 -11.82
N LEU A 92 4.21 6.10 -11.37
CA LEU A 92 5.33 6.73 -12.06
C LEU A 92 5.62 6.06 -13.41
N LEU A 93 5.65 4.72 -13.44
CA LEU A 93 6.00 3.95 -14.65
C LEU A 93 4.88 3.89 -15.69
N LEU A 94 3.65 3.78 -15.24
CA LEU A 94 2.49 3.54 -16.12
C LEU A 94 1.65 4.80 -16.32
N GLY A 95 1.70 5.76 -15.40
CA GLY A 95 0.95 7.01 -15.49
C GLY A 95 -0.51 6.80 -15.88
N GLY A 96 -0.99 7.54 -16.85
CA GLY A 96 -2.35 7.42 -17.39
C GLY A 96 -2.68 6.06 -18.00
N SER A 97 -1.67 5.26 -18.41
CA SER A 97 -1.89 3.92 -18.94
C SER A 97 -2.31 2.90 -17.90
N LEU A 98 -2.09 3.18 -16.60
CA LEU A 98 -2.54 2.33 -15.49
C LEU A 98 -4.06 2.09 -15.55
N LYS A 99 -4.83 3.08 -15.99
CA LYS A 99 -6.30 2.97 -16.17
C LYS A 99 -6.70 1.90 -17.17
N ARG A 100 -5.86 1.64 -18.18
CA ARG A 100 -6.10 0.64 -19.24
C ARG A 100 -5.53 -0.73 -18.92
N LYS A 101 -4.66 -0.82 -17.92
CA LYS A 101 -4.05 -2.09 -17.46
C LYS A 101 -4.89 -2.72 -16.36
N GLU A 102 -6.06 -3.22 -16.75
CA GLU A 102 -7.07 -3.76 -15.81
C GLU A 102 -6.53 -4.85 -14.92
N MET A 103 -5.68 -5.74 -15.44
CA MET A 103 -5.07 -6.82 -14.67
C MET A 103 -4.18 -6.30 -13.54
N ILE A 104 -3.39 -5.25 -13.77
CA ILE A 104 -2.55 -4.63 -12.74
C ILE A 104 -3.43 -3.92 -11.71
N SER A 105 -4.40 -3.16 -12.17
CA SER A 105 -5.36 -2.45 -11.31
C SER A 105 -6.20 -3.41 -10.47
N GLY A 106 -6.62 -4.55 -11.05
CA GLY A 106 -7.35 -5.60 -10.33
C GLY A 106 -6.53 -6.21 -9.19
N ARG A 107 -5.28 -6.58 -9.45
CA ARG A 107 -4.39 -7.12 -8.41
C ARG A 107 -4.08 -6.13 -7.28
N PHE A 108 -4.00 -4.84 -7.59
CA PHE A 108 -3.92 -3.82 -6.54
C PHE A 108 -5.19 -3.76 -5.70
N ALA A 109 -6.36 -3.89 -6.34
CA ALA A 109 -7.64 -3.96 -5.62
C ALA A 109 -7.71 -5.20 -4.73
N ASP A 110 -7.27 -6.38 -5.21
CA ASP A 110 -7.20 -7.62 -4.43
C ASP A 110 -6.31 -7.44 -3.19
N SER A 111 -5.14 -6.80 -3.35
CA SER A 111 -4.24 -6.52 -2.22
C SER A 111 -4.87 -5.61 -1.17
N ILE A 112 -5.60 -4.56 -1.59
CA ILE A 112 -6.33 -3.68 -0.66
C ILE A 112 -7.45 -4.43 0.04
N SER A 113 -8.22 -5.24 -0.68
CA SER A 113 -9.31 -6.03 -0.11
C SER A 113 -8.78 -6.98 0.96
N ALA A 114 -7.71 -7.71 0.67
CA ALA A 114 -7.08 -8.60 1.65
C ALA A 114 -6.59 -7.84 2.90
N MET A 115 -5.95 -6.68 2.73
CA MET A 115 -5.52 -5.85 3.88
C MET A 115 -6.72 -5.32 4.69
N TYR A 116 -7.81 -4.95 4.03
CA TYR A 116 -9.04 -4.54 4.71
C TYR A 116 -9.65 -5.70 5.50
N GLU A 117 -9.71 -6.89 4.90
CA GLU A 117 -10.20 -8.10 5.57
C GLU A 117 -9.35 -8.48 6.77
N ILE A 118 -8.00 -8.38 6.68
CA ILE A 118 -7.11 -8.58 7.83
C ILE A 118 -7.49 -7.64 8.98
N SER A 119 -7.64 -6.35 8.68
CA SER A 119 -7.99 -5.36 9.71
C SER A 119 -9.35 -5.64 10.34
N SER A 120 -10.33 -6.07 9.54
CA SER A 120 -11.68 -6.41 9.98
C SER A 120 -11.69 -7.68 10.85
N CYS A 121 -10.95 -8.70 10.47
CA CYS A 121 -10.80 -9.93 11.27
C CYS A 121 -10.16 -9.64 12.63
N ILE A 122 -9.09 -8.84 12.66
CA ILE A 122 -8.43 -8.45 13.91
C ILE A 122 -9.41 -7.69 14.81
N LYS A 123 -10.09 -6.70 14.25
CA LYS A 123 -11.03 -5.87 15.00
C LYS A 123 -12.22 -6.66 15.54
N LEU A 124 -12.78 -7.55 14.72
CA LEU A 124 -13.85 -8.45 15.16
C LEU A 124 -13.42 -9.34 16.34
N TYR A 125 -12.21 -9.88 16.28
CA TYR A 125 -11.64 -10.67 17.37
C TYR A 125 -11.49 -9.84 18.64
N GLU A 126 -10.89 -8.65 18.56
CA GLU A 126 -10.68 -7.74 19.69
C GLU A 126 -12.00 -7.30 20.34
N GLU A 127 -13.05 -7.09 19.56
CA GLU A 127 -14.33 -6.58 20.06
C GLU A 127 -15.24 -7.69 20.66
N LYS A 128 -15.14 -8.94 20.15
CA LYS A 128 -16.14 -9.97 20.47
C LYS A 128 -15.60 -11.30 20.97
N PHE A 129 -14.32 -11.60 20.74
CA PHE A 129 -13.80 -12.96 20.92
C PHE A 129 -12.45 -13.03 21.64
N LEU A 130 -12.10 -12.04 22.43
CA LEU A 130 -10.79 -11.88 23.06
C LEU A 130 -10.37 -13.11 23.90
N ASP A 131 -11.32 -13.77 24.57
CA ASP A 131 -11.09 -14.91 25.44
C ASP A 131 -11.43 -16.27 24.79
N ASP A 132 -11.77 -16.28 23.49
CA ASP A 132 -12.11 -17.51 22.77
C ASP A 132 -10.88 -18.07 22.03
N GLU A 133 -10.35 -19.17 22.56
CA GLU A 133 -9.19 -19.86 21.95
C GLU A 133 -9.51 -20.40 20.54
N ARG A 134 -10.75 -20.80 20.24
CA ARG A 134 -11.13 -21.23 18.88
C ARG A 134 -11.11 -20.06 17.92
N ALA A 135 -11.65 -18.92 18.31
CA ALA A 135 -11.64 -17.69 17.52
C ALA A 135 -10.20 -17.21 17.26
N LYS A 136 -9.30 -17.37 18.22
CA LYS A 136 -7.88 -17.08 18.08
C LYS A 136 -7.20 -17.93 16.99
N TYR A 137 -7.51 -19.23 16.91
CA TYR A 137 -7.01 -20.10 15.84
C TYR A 137 -7.58 -19.70 14.46
N ILE A 138 -8.87 -19.39 14.41
CA ILE A 138 -9.52 -18.94 13.18
C ILE A 138 -8.90 -17.62 12.71
N LEU A 139 -8.71 -16.65 13.62
CA LEU A 139 -8.03 -15.39 13.32
C LEU A 139 -6.64 -15.64 12.71
N LYS A 140 -5.83 -16.50 13.36
CA LYS A 140 -4.49 -16.83 12.88
C LYS A 140 -4.51 -17.37 11.45
N LEU A 141 -5.36 -18.34 11.16
CA LEU A 141 -5.45 -18.95 9.84
C LEU A 141 -5.95 -17.95 8.78
N SER A 142 -6.97 -17.17 9.11
CA SER A 142 -7.54 -16.16 8.22
C SER A 142 -6.51 -15.09 7.88
N VAL A 143 -5.82 -14.55 8.89
CA VAL A 143 -4.81 -13.51 8.67
C VAL A 143 -3.63 -14.03 7.87
N LEU A 144 -3.13 -15.24 8.14
CA LEU A 144 -2.02 -15.82 7.37
C LEU A 144 -2.38 -16.00 5.89
N ARG A 145 -3.57 -16.52 5.61
CA ARG A 145 -4.08 -16.69 4.24
C ARG A 145 -4.19 -15.33 3.52
N LEU A 146 -4.77 -14.33 4.18
CA LEU A 146 -4.96 -13.00 3.59
C LEU A 146 -3.62 -12.27 3.36
N ILE A 147 -2.63 -12.46 4.24
CA ILE A 147 -1.26 -11.96 4.02
C ILE A 147 -0.66 -12.57 2.75
N GLU A 148 -0.77 -13.88 2.58
CA GLU A 148 -0.28 -14.58 1.39
C GLU A 148 -0.98 -14.11 0.11
N GLU A 149 -2.29 -13.89 0.17
CA GLU A 149 -3.08 -13.36 -0.93
C GLU A 149 -2.63 -11.94 -1.34
N ALA A 150 -2.45 -11.05 -0.36
CA ALA A 150 -1.97 -9.69 -0.58
C ALA A 150 -0.56 -9.67 -1.17
N ASP A 151 0.39 -10.41 -0.58
CA ASP A 151 1.77 -10.51 -1.07
C ASP A 151 1.83 -11.12 -2.48
N THR A 152 1.07 -12.18 -2.74
CA THR A 152 1.01 -12.82 -4.06
C THR A 152 0.50 -11.85 -5.13
N SER A 153 -0.54 -11.08 -4.84
CA SER A 153 -1.10 -10.10 -5.76
C SER A 153 -0.10 -8.97 -6.04
N MET A 154 0.63 -8.50 -5.02
CA MET A 154 1.70 -7.50 -5.19
C MET A 154 2.87 -8.06 -6.01
N LEU A 155 3.32 -9.28 -5.76
CA LEU A 155 4.39 -9.94 -6.52
C LEU A 155 4.04 -10.09 -8.00
N LYS A 156 2.82 -10.54 -8.31
CA LYS A 156 2.33 -10.63 -9.71
C LYS A 156 2.30 -9.26 -10.39
N ASN A 157 2.04 -8.17 -9.65
CA ASN A 157 2.13 -6.83 -10.18
C ASN A 157 3.58 -6.45 -10.51
N ILE A 158 4.54 -6.72 -9.63
CA ILE A 158 5.96 -6.48 -9.88
C ILE A 158 6.41 -7.22 -11.15
N GLU A 159 6.00 -8.48 -11.33
CA GLU A 159 6.34 -9.26 -12.50
C GLU A 159 5.77 -8.68 -13.81
N SER A 160 4.59 -8.09 -13.74
CA SER A 160 3.88 -7.50 -14.89
C SER A 160 4.35 -6.08 -15.24
N MET A 161 5.16 -5.45 -14.38
CA MET A 161 5.68 -4.10 -14.65
C MET A 161 6.79 -4.11 -15.71
N PRO A 162 6.87 -3.05 -16.55
CA PRO A 162 7.89 -2.90 -17.59
C PRO A 162 9.22 -2.41 -17.01
N ILE A 163 9.79 -3.15 -16.07
CA ILE A 163 11.06 -2.86 -15.42
C ILE A 163 12.04 -4.00 -15.60
N ASN A 164 13.34 -3.72 -15.48
CA ASN A 164 14.38 -4.73 -15.63
C ASN A 164 14.37 -5.77 -14.49
N ARG A 165 15.05 -6.90 -14.70
CA ARG A 165 15.09 -8.00 -13.74
C ARG A 165 15.67 -7.61 -12.37
N VAL A 166 16.67 -6.72 -12.37
CA VAL A 166 17.32 -6.26 -11.14
C VAL A 166 16.33 -5.43 -10.30
N ALA A 167 15.60 -4.49 -10.94
CA ALA A 167 14.57 -3.72 -10.25
C ALA A 167 13.43 -4.61 -9.71
N LYS A 168 13.00 -5.62 -10.48
CA LYS A 168 12.02 -6.60 -10.01
C LYS A 168 12.52 -7.36 -8.78
N TRP A 169 13.79 -7.76 -8.77
CA TRP A 169 14.39 -8.45 -7.63
C TRP A 169 14.44 -7.55 -6.40
N LEU A 170 14.83 -6.28 -6.54
CA LEU A 170 14.85 -5.32 -5.45
C LEU A 170 13.46 -5.03 -4.86
N LEU A 171 12.41 -5.05 -5.66
CA LEU A 171 11.04 -4.80 -5.21
C LEU A 171 10.36 -5.99 -4.53
N ARG A 172 10.96 -7.19 -4.59
CA ARG A 172 10.44 -8.39 -3.91
C ARG A 172 10.75 -8.42 -2.40
N ILE A 173 11.43 -7.38 -1.89
CA ILE A 173 11.71 -7.20 -0.47
C ILE A 173 10.40 -6.96 0.26
#